data_d255e07141061329fde0430150a739d9
#
_entry.id   d255e07141061329fde0430150a739d9
#
_cell.length_a   1.000
_cell.length_b   1.000
_cell.length_c   1.000
_cell.angle_alpha   90.00
_cell.angle_beta   90.00
_cell.angle_gamma   90.00
#
_symmetry.space_group_name_H-M   'P 1'
#
loop_
_entity.id
_entity.type
_entity.pdbx_description
1 polymer ?
#
loop_
_entity_poly.entity_id
_entity_poly.type
_entity_poly.pdbx_seq_one_letter_code
_entity_poly.pdbx_strand_id
1 'polypeptide(L)'
;MRELKVTINGTGFAGDYTARTYGLIPHKNGVEIQLAGITSGHVENAQRFADTHGIGQTFASHAEMLAQVRPEIDNIACANYAHGQYVIEAAQAGVPVIVLEKPPVIWPGYAIGKEADAQTRKEESMAYLAQVLDAVRAGGSKLLYAEDFIYVDGVKGLVELLIEAQQTGKGKVLYQRGVCAHQGSHAPAYDTPAKSGGGSMFNKACHPLGPCLYLKQVEGLLRDGRPIRPAKVSGVALQVLKHQPPTSGEHFRVMQNVDDFGRITVVFEDQTVAEVLGYDLSISGIRNELSVITDFAQYDMRINPNDENELFLPQAEAAGNLLLREKLPTAAGTSFPRPHQFYAHGYVNEMNDAVDCALDAERFPQSGPLMAWDTMAVLMAGYESSEKDGAFVEIGEYVQGRDFLAEEMPAAERLGNVFQRA
;
A
#
# COMPACT_ATOMS: atom_id res chain seq x y z
N MET A 1 22.88 -19.89 -13.25
CA MET A 1 21.88 -18.84 -12.96
C MET A 1 22.14 -18.32 -11.55
N ARG A 2 21.99 -17.02 -11.31
CA ARG A 2 22.01 -16.44 -9.96
C ARG A 2 20.67 -16.73 -9.30
N GLU A 3 20.65 -17.36 -8.13
CA GLU A 3 19.44 -17.47 -7.32
C GLU A 3 19.21 -16.15 -6.59
N LEU A 4 17.98 -15.65 -6.64
CA LEU A 4 17.49 -14.52 -5.83
C LEU A 4 16.52 -15.10 -4.81
N LYS A 5 16.94 -15.13 -3.56
CA LYS A 5 16.15 -15.70 -2.47
C LYS A 5 15.17 -14.68 -1.91
N VAL A 6 13.92 -15.07 -1.86
CA VAL A 6 12.80 -14.29 -1.34
C VAL A 6 12.21 -15.01 -0.15
N THR A 7 11.96 -14.27 0.94
CA THR A 7 11.24 -14.77 2.11
C THR A 7 9.92 -14.02 2.29
N ILE A 8 8.95 -14.68 2.92
CA ILE A 8 7.65 -14.11 3.23
C ILE A 8 7.36 -14.29 4.72
N ASN A 9 6.95 -13.23 5.39
CA ASN A 9 6.46 -13.25 6.74
C ASN A 9 4.95 -12.99 6.75
N GLY A 10 4.16 -14.04 6.92
CA GLY A 10 2.70 -13.97 6.91
C GLY A 10 2.06 -14.88 5.87
N THR A 11 0.98 -15.58 6.28
CA THR A 11 0.24 -16.57 5.47
C THR A 11 -1.20 -16.14 5.21
N GLY A 12 -1.48 -14.85 5.42
CA GLY A 12 -2.78 -14.24 5.15
C GLY A 12 -2.97 -13.93 3.66
N PHE A 13 -4.00 -13.13 3.37
CA PHE A 13 -4.30 -12.69 2.01
C PHE A 13 -3.10 -11.99 1.35
N ALA A 14 -2.43 -11.08 2.07
CA ALA A 14 -1.26 -10.39 1.54
C ALA A 14 -0.11 -11.36 1.19
N GLY A 15 0.20 -12.32 2.06
CA GLY A 15 1.20 -13.35 1.77
C GLY A 15 0.85 -14.20 0.54
N ASP A 16 -0.44 -14.60 0.39
CA ASP A 16 -0.89 -15.43 -0.73
C ASP A 16 -0.71 -14.70 -2.07
N TYR A 17 -1.16 -13.46 -2.20
CA TYR A 17 -0.96 -12.74 -3.46
C TYR A 17 0.52 -12.41 -3.71
N THR A 18 1.29 -12.09 -2.67
CA THR A 18 2.75 -11.87 -2.80
C THR A 18 3.43 -13.09 -3.38
N ALA A 19 3.19 -14.28 -2.81
CA ALA A 19 3.78 -15.53 -3.32
C ALA A 19 3.39 -15.80 -4.79
N ARG A 20 2.12 -15.62 -5.14
CA ARG A 20 1.65 -15.80 -6.54
C ARG A 20 2.26 -14.79 -7.49
N THR A 21 2.44 -13.56 -7.04
CA THR A 21 2.97 -12.46 -7.85
C THR A 21 4.40 -12.72 -8.28
N TYR A 22 5.25 -13.27 -7.42
CA TYR A 22 6.62 -13.63 -7.81
C TYR A 22 6.68 -14.63 -8.97
N GLY A 23 5.69 -15.53 -9.07
CA GLY A 23 5.54 -16.46 -10.20
C GLY A 23 5.10 -15.80 -11.52
N LEU A 24 4.65 -14.53 -11.47
CA LEU A 24 4.19 -13.76 -12.64
C LEU A 24 5.21 -12.71 -13.11
N ILE A 25 6.28 -12.50 -12.37
CA ILE A 25 7.33 -11.54 -12.75
C ILE A 25 8.01 -12.02 -14.03
N PRO A 26 8.21 -11.14 -15.03
CA PRO A 26 8.93 -11.48 -16.26
C PRO A 26 10.34 -12.02 -15.97
N HIS A 27 10.73 -13.05 -16.70
CA HIS A 27 12.04 -13.64 -16.54
C HIS A 27 13.16 -12.61 -16.68
N LYS A 28 14.02 -12.53 -15.67
CA LYS A 28 15.26 -11.76 -15.72
C LYS A 28 16.38 -12.67 -16.24
N ASN A 29 17.07 -12.25 -17.27
CA ASN A 29 18.14 -13.06 -17.89
C ASN A 29 19.21 -13.49 -16.87
N GLY A 30 19.36 -14.79 -16.69
CA GLY A 30 20.36 -15.36 -15.78
C GLY A 30 19.99 -15.31 -14.29
N VAL A 31 18.76 -14.93 -13.93
CA VAL A 31 18.28 -14.86 -12.54
C VAL A 31 17.11 -15.82 -12.37
N GLU A 32 17.13 -16.59 -11.29
CA GLU A 32 16.03 -17.45 -10.83
C GLU A 32 15.51 -16.92 -9.50
N ILE A 33 14.22 -16.55 -9.44
CA ILE A 33 13.58 -16.08 -8.20
C ILE A 33 13.11 -17.31 -7.44
N GLN A 34 13.60 -17.47 -6.21
CA GLN A 34 13.27 -18.59 -5.34
C GLN A 34 12.51 -18.10 -4.11
N LEU A 35 11.29 -18.58 -3.92
CA LEU A 35 10.60 -18.46 -2.63
C LEU A 35 11.25 -19.44 -1.64
N ALA A 36 12.21 -18.93 -0.85
CA ALA A 36 13.14 -19.75 -0.09
C ALA A 36 12.66 -20.05 1.33
N GLY A 37 11.77 -19.25 1.88
CA GLY A 37 11.28 -19.44 3.24
C GLY A 37 9.99 -18.71 3.55
N ILE A 38 9.22 -19.28 4.50
CA ILE A 38 7.97 -18.72 5.03
C ILE A 38 7.94 -18.86 6.54
N THR A 39 7.45 -17.84 7.22
CA THR A 39 7.09 -17.90 8.64
C THR A 39 5.69 -17.32 8.89
N SER A 40 5.07 -17.77 9.96
CA SER A 40 3.74 -17.33 10.41
C SER A 40 3.63 -17.50 11.91
N GLY A 41 2.74 -16.73 12.54
CA GLY A 41 2.39 -16.90 13.96
C GLY A 41 1.85 -18.30 14.33
N HIS A 42 1.51 -19.13 13.31
CA HIS A 42 1.06 -20.51 13.47
C HIS A 42 1.81 -21.42 12.51
N VAL A 43 2.59 -22.35 13.02
CA VAL A 43 3.44 -23.27 12.24
C VAL A 43 2.63 -24.07 11.20
N GLU A 44 1.43 -24.52 11.57
CA GLU A 44 0.55 -25.26 10.67
C GLU A 44 0.08 -24.44 9.46
N ASN A 45 -0.09 -23.11 9.65
CA ASN A 45 -0.42 -22.21 8.54
C ASN A 45 0.78 -22.03 7.61
N ALA A 46 1.99 -21.90 8.18
CA ALA A 46 3.21 -21.81 7.40
C ALA A 46 3.42 -23.07 6.54
N GLN A 47 3.19 -24.28 7.10
CA GLN A 47 3.35 -25.52 6.35
C GLN A 47 2.34 -25.62 5.19
N ARG A 48 1.04 -25.37 5.44
CA ARG A 48 0.02 -25.38 4.37
C ARG A 48 0.32 -24.37 3.27
N PHE A 49 0.81 -23.21 3.64
CA PHE A 49 1.19 -22.17 2.71
C PHE A 49 2.41 -22.59 1.87
N ALA A 50 3.43 -23.17 2.50
CA ALA A 50 4.60 -23.72 1.82
C ALA A 50 4.22 -24.79 0.80
N ASP A 51 3.37 -25.73 1.19
CA ASP A 51 2.87 -26.80 0.31
C ASP A 51 2.09 -26.22 -0.89
N THR A 52 1.31 -25.16 -0.67
CA THR A 52 0.49 -24.51 -1.73
C THR A 52 1.35 -23.77 -2.76
N HIS A 53 2.42 -23.12 -2.31
CA HIS A 53 3.24 -22.24 -3.14
C HIS A 53 4.61 -22.82 -3.51
N GLY A 54 4.90 -24.07 -3.14
CA GLY A 54 6.15 -24.74 -3.45
C GLY A 54 7.35 -24.15 -2.71
N ILE A 55 7.15 -23.62 -1.49
CA ILE A 55 8.22 -23.07 -0.65
C ILE A 55 8.90 -24.22 0.11
N GLY A 56 10.22 -24.34 -0.07
CA GLY A 56 10.94 -25.50 0.46
C GLY A 56 11.10 -25.55 1.97
N GLN A 57 10.99 -24.41 2.68
CA GLN A 57 11.30 -24.33 4.10
C GLN A 57 10.29 -23.47 4.87
N THR A 58 9.91 -23.96 6.06
CA THR A 58 9.11 -23.23 7.05
C THR A 58 9.93 -22.98 8.31
N PHE A 59 9.70 -21.85 8.96
CA PHE A 59 10.47 -21.44 10.13
C PHE A 59 9.55 -21.09 11.30
N ALA A 60 10.03 -21.35 12.53
CA ALA A 60 9.29 -21.06 13.73
C ALA A 60 9.27 -19.56 14.09
N SER A 61 10.28 -18.81 13.61
CA SER A 61 10.37 -17.37 13.83
C SER A 61 10.98 -16.66 12.63
N HIS A 62 10.69 -15.35 12.51
CA HIS A 62 11.25 -14.49 11.48
C HIS A 62 12.78 -14.39 11.59
N ALA A 63 13.31 -14.20 12.81
CA ALA A 63 14.75 -14.12 13.04
C ALA A 63 15.49 -15.42 12.62
N GLU A 64 14.90 -16.59 12.89
CA GLU A 64 15.43 -17.86 12.43
C GLU A 64 15.46 -17.95 10.91
N MET A 65 14.36 -17.58 10.24
CA MET A 65 14.25 -17.55 8.79
C MET A 65 15.33 -16.66 8.16
N LEU A 66 15.49 -15.44 8.65
CA LEU A 66 16.50 -14.51 8.14
C LEU A 66 17.92 -15.04 8.33
N ALA A 67 18.23 -15.63 9.51
CA ALA A 67 19.55 -16.15 9.82
C ALA A 67 19.93 -17.34 8.92
N GLN A 68 18.99 -18.24 8.62
CA GLN A 68 19.24 -19.46 7.86
C GLN A 68 19.16 -19.24 6.34
N VAL A 69 18.16 -18.48 5.85
CA VAL A 69 17.96 -18.24 4.43
C VAL A 69 18.90 -17.16 3.89
N ARG A 70 19.10 -16.08 4.65
CA ARG A 70 19.82 -14.86 4.21
C ARG A 70 19.26 -14.34 2.90
N PRO A 71 17.99 -13.91 2.85
CA PRO A 71 17.32 -13.51 1.64
C PRO A 71 17.86 -12.19 1.09
N GLU A 72 17.74 -12.00 -0.21
CA GLU A 72 17.91 -10.70 -0.86
C GLU A 72 16.66 -9.81 -0.73
N ILE A 73 15.47 -10.45 -0.63
CA ILE A 73 14.20 -9.76 -0.43
C ILE A 73 13.42 -10.44 0.70
N ASP A 74 12.98 -9.64 1.67
CA ASP A 74 12.07 -10.11 2.71
C ASP A 74 10.73 -9.38 2.65
N ASN A 75 9.63 -10.12 2.52
CA ASN A 75 8.28 -9.57 2.43
C ASN A 75 7.59 -9.65 3.78
N ILE A 76 7.26 -8.50 4.34
CA ILE A 76 6.52 -8.36 5.59
C ILE A 76 5.03 -8.18 5.24
N ALA A 77 4.33 -9.32 5.14
CA ALA A 77 2.93 -9.45 4.73
C ALA A 77 2.08 -10.05 5.86
N CYS A 78 2.45 -9.78 7.09
CA CYS A 78 1.80 -10.28 8.30
C CYS A 78 0.69 -9.35 8.81
N ALA A 79 0.28 -9.48 10.06
CA ALA A 79 -0.69 -8.58 10.67
C ALA A 79 -0.07 -7.21 10.97
N ASN A 80 -0.82 -6.13 10.72
CA ASN A 80 -0.35 -4.73 10.77
C ASN A 80 0.38 -4.37 12.07
N TYR A 81 -0.03 -4.94 13.21
CA TYR A 81 0.60 -4.65 14.51
C TYR A 81 2.07 -5.09 14.60
N ALA A 82 2.48 -6.02 13.77
CA ALA A 82 3.83 -6.60 13.81
C ALA A 82 4.78 -6.00 12.75
N HIS A 83 4.26 -5.18 11.83
CA HIS A 83 5.02 -4.63 10.70
C HIS A 83 6.32 -3.98 11.13
N GLY A 84 6.26 -2.97 12.02
CA GLY A 84 7.44 -2.22 12.41
C GLY A 84 8.52 -3.07 13.08
N GLN A 85 8.13 -4.03 13.94
CA GLN A 85 9.09 -4.93 14.57
C GLN A 85 9.83 -5.78 13.54
N TYR A 86 9.11 -6.37 12.58
CA TYR A 86 9.74 -7.24 11.57
C TYR A 86 10.58 -6.47 10.56
N VAL A 87 10.22 -5.21 10.24
CA VAL A 87 11.11 -4.33 9.47
C VAL A 87 12.44 -4.11 10.20
N ILE A 88 12.39 -3.81 11.51
CA ILE A 88 13.60 -3.63 12.33
C ILE A 88 14.44 -4.91 12.35
N GLU A 89 13.83 -6.08 12.55
CA GLU A 89 14.53 -7.37 12.52
C GLU A 89 15.21 -7.63 11.17
N ALA A 90 14.50 -7.40 10.05
CA ALA A 90 15.04 -7.57 8.69
C ALA A 90 16.21 -6.60 8.43
N ALA A 91 16.06 -5.34 8.82
CA ALA A 91 17.12 -4.34 8.69
C ALA A 91 18.37 -4.69 9.52
N GLN A 92 18.18 -5.12 10.75
CA GLN A 92 19.29 -5.59 11.63
C GLN A 92 19.97 -6.84 11.10
N ALA A 93 19.24 -7.71 10.40
CA ALA A 93 19.81 -8.88 9.73
C ALA A 93 20.54 -8.51 8.42
N GLY A 94 20.50 -7.26 7.98
CA GLY A 94 21.15 -6.78 6.77
C GLY A 94 20.47 -7.25 5.47
N VAL A 95 19.14 -7.44 5.49
CA VAL A 95 18.37 -7.78 4.29
C VAL A 95 18.46 -6.63 3.28
N PRO A 96 18.90 -6.87 2.03
CA PRO A 96 19.08 -5.79 1.06
C PRO A 96 17.81 -5.04 0.69
N VAL A 97 16.67 -5.76 0.50
CA VAL A 97 15.38 -5.17 0.16
C VAL A 97 14.31 -5.69 1.10
N ILE A 98 13.62 -4.79 1.76
CA ILE A 98 12.49 -5.09 2.65
C ILE A 98 11.22 -4.59 1.97
N VAL A 99 10.29 -5.47 1.68
CA VAL A 99 8.94 -5.14 1.18
C VAL A 99 7.99 -5.11 2.37
N LEU A 100 7.44 -3.93 2.64
CA LEU A 100 6.55 -3.71 3.77
C LEU A 100 5.12 -3.47 3.31
N GLU A 101 4.22 -4.39 3.65
CA GLU A 101 2.79 -4.20 3.44
C GLU A 101 2.25 -2.97 4.17
N LYS A 102 1.25 -2.34 3.53
CA LYS A 102 0.50 -1.23 4.15
C LYS A 102 -0.43 -1.74 5.28
N PRO A 103 -0.71 -0.92 6.27
CA PRO A 103 -0.07 0.35 6.62
C PRO A 103 1.34 0.13 7.19
N PRO A 104 2.23 1.12 7.17
CA PRO A 104 3.63 0.88 7.54
C PRO A 104 3.80 0.49 9.02
N VAL A 105 3.01 1.10 9.90
CA VAL A 105 2.91 0.76 11.33
C VAL A 105 1.50 1.04 11.82
N ILE A 106 1.16 0.54 13.02
CA ILE A 106 0.00 0.99 13.78
C ILE A 106 0.46 1.68 15.07
N TRP A 107 -0.47 2.35 15.75
CA TRP A 107 -0.15 2.99 17.03
C TRP A 107 0.36 1.98 18.07
N PRO A 108 1.57 2.14 18.61
CA PRO A 108 2.18 1.17 19.52
C PRO A 108 1.46 1.06 20.87
N GLY A 109 0.70 2.08 21.28
CA GLY A 109 -0.08 2.06 22.50
C GLY A 109 -1.15 0.96 22.56
N TYR A 110 -1.60 0.45 21.41
CA TYR A 110 -2.55 -0.67 21.36
C TYR A 110 -1.97 -1.95 22.00
N ALA A 111 -0.68 -2.20 21.85
CA ALA A 111 -0.03 -3.40 22.39
C ALA A 111 -0.08 -3.48 23.91
N ILE A 112 -0.19 -2.34 24.59
CA ILE A 112 -0.22 -2.22 26.05
C ILE A 112 -1.60 -1.78 26.57
N GLY A 113 -2.63 -1.79 25.72
CA GLY A 113 -3.98 -1.38 26.11
C GLY A 113 -4.10 0.10 26.50
N LYS A 114 -3.22 0.95 25.97
CA LYS A 114 -3.26 2.40 26.24
C LYS A 114 -4.46 3.03 25.55
N GLU A 115 -5.10 3.99 26.22
CA GLU A 115 -6.08 4.90 25.63
C GLU A 115 -5.45 6.26 25.40
N ALA A 116 -5.72 6.88 24.25
CA ALA A 116 -5.25 8.21 23.90
C ALA A 116 -6.14 8.86 22.84
N ASP A 117 -6.15 10.19 22.78
CA ASP A 117 -6.75 10.94 21.70
C ASP A 117 -5.98 10.74 20.37
N ALA A 118 -6.57 11.15 19.26
CA ALA A 118 -5.98 10.95 17.95
C ALA A 118 -4.69 11.76 17.75
N GLN A 119 -4.56 12.92 18.41
CA GLN A 119 -3.31 13.69 18.36
C GLN A 119 -2.17 12.93 18.99
N THR A 120 -2.32 12.41 20.20
CA THR A 120 -1.33 11.57 20.87
C THR A 120 -1.01 10.32 20.06
N ARG A 121 -2.05 9.64 19.53
CA ARG A 121 -1.84 8.47 18.65
C ARG A 121 -1.02 8.83 17.41
N LYS A 122 -1.26 9.99 16.78
CA LYS A 122 -0.46 10.47 15.65
C LYS A 122 1.00 10.66 16.05
N GLU A 123 1.26 11.43 17.11
CA GLU A 123 2.61 11.74 17.58
C GLU A 123 3.42 10.46 17.89
N GLU A 124 2.84 9.54 18.64
CA GLU A 124 3.50 8.27 19.00
C GLU A 124 3.68 7.33 17.80
N SER A 125 2.72 7.29 16.86
CA SER A 125 2.84 6.49 15.64
C SER A 125 3.95 7.02 14.73
N MET A 126 4.04 8.32 14.56
CA MET A 126 5.09 8.95 13.77
C MET A 126 6.47 8.76 14.43
N ALA A 127 6.56 8.85 15.76
CA ALA A 127 7.80 8.56 16.49
C ALA A 127 8.22 7.09 16.33
N TYR A 128 7.27 6.16 16.35
CA TYR A 128 7.57 4.74 16.12
C TYR A 128 8.00 4.48 14.67
N LEU A 129 7.30 5.04 13.69
CA LEU A 129 7.69 4.92 12.30
C LEU A 129 9.10 5.50 12.05
N ALA A 130 9.44 6.62 12.71
CA ALA A 130 10.80 7.17 12.66
C ALA A 130 11.85 6.15 13.11
N GLN A 131 11.62 5.44 14.21
CA GLN A 131 12.53 4.40 14.70
C GLN A 131 12.68 3.25 13.69
N VAL A 132 11.57 2.84 13.06
CA VAL A 132 11.57 1.80 12.03
C VAL A 132 12.41 2.21 10.84
N LEU A 133 12.20 3.43 10.32
CA LEU A 133 12.94 3.94 9.16
C LEU A 133 14.42 4.22 9.47
N ASP A 134 14.72 4.67 10.70
CA ASP A 134 16.11 4.82 11.16
C ASP A 134 16.84 3.47 11.22
N ALA A 135 16.14 2.37 11.60
CA ALA A 135 16.70 1.03 11.56
C ALA A 135 16.97 0.56 10.12
N VAL A 136 16.06 0.82 9.19
CA VAL A 136 16.25 0.53 7.75
C VAL A 136 17.52 1.22 7.24
N ARG A 137 17.66 2.51 7.50
CA ARG A 137 18.84 3.29 7.11
C ARG A 137 20.12 2.76 7.75
N ALA A 138 20.10 2.48 9.05
CA ALA A 138 21.27 1.96 9.78
C ALA A 138 21.69 0.57 9.28
N GLY A 139 20.76 -0.27 8.84
CA GLY A 139 21.00 -1.58 8.25
C GLY A 139 21.49 -1.53 6.80
N GLY A 140 21.43 -0.36 6.15
CA GLY A 140 21.75 -0.22 4.72
C GLY A 140 20.73 -0.93 3.81
N SER A 141 19.54 -1.18 4.32
CA SER A 141 18.45 -1.83 3.58
C SER A 141 17.68 -0.81 2.74
N LYS A 142 17.11 -1.25 1.62
CA LYS A 142 16.12 -0.50 0.86
C LYS A 142 14.73 -0.93 1.33
N LEU A 143 13.85 0.04 1.62
CA LEU A 143 12.46 -0.23 1.97
C LEU A 143 11.57 0.06 0.76
N LEU A 144 10.85 -0.95 0.29
CA LEU A 144 9.69 -0.79 -0.58
C LEU A 144 8.43 -0.79 0.29
N TYR A 145 7.74 0.34 0.34
CA TYR A 145 6.42 0.44 0.95
C TYR A 145 5.37 0.00 -0.05
N ALA A 146 4.77 -1.16 0.20
CA ALA A 146 3.86 -1.82 -0.73
C ALA A 146 2.50 -1.09 -0.78
N GLU A 147 2.44 -0.10 -1.65
CA GLU A 147 1.21 0.60 -2.04
C GLU A 147 0.98 0.37 -3.53
N ASP A 148 0.26 -0.69 -3.80
CA ASP A 148 0.02 -1.27 -5.12
C ASP A 148 -0.55 -0.29 -6.16
N PHE A 149 -1.37 0.69 -5.74
CA PHE A 149 -1.96 1.66 -6.66
C PHE A 149 -0.94 2.62 -7.31
N ILE A 150 0.24 2.79 -6.73
CA ILE A 150 1.33 3.54 -7.36
C ILE A 150 1.84 2.81 -8.61
N TYR A 151 1.76 1.49 -8.61
CA TYR A 151 2.31 0.61 -9.62
C TYR A 151 1.32 0.20 -10.71
N VAL A 152 0.07 0.70 -10.69
CA VAL A 152 -0.90 0.41 -11.76
C VAL A 152 -0.48 1.10 -13.06
N ASP A 153 -0.74 0.45 -14.20
CA ASP A 153 -0.35 0.95 -15.51
C ASP A 153 -0.91 2.36 -15.82
N GLY A 154 -2.11 2.68 -15.32
CA GLY A 154 -2.69 4.00 -15.47
C GLY A 154 -1.91 5.12 -14.77
N VAL A 155 -1.39 4.86 -13.57
CA VAL A 155 -0.54 5.83 -12.85
C VAL A 155 0.80 5.99 -13.57
N LYS A 156 1.40 4.89 -14.03
CA LYS A 156 2.62 4.92 -14.82
C LYS A 156 2.44 5.75 -16.10
N GLY A 157 1.36 5.51 -16.85
CA GLY A 157 1.06 6.28 -18.05
C GLY A 157 0.87 7.79 -17.79
N LEU A 158 0.25 8.14 -16.64
CA LEU A 158 0.15 9.56 -16.25
C LEU A 158 1.51 10.16 -15.90
N VAL A 159 2.40 9.42 -15.24
CA VAL A 159 3.78 9.86 -14.99
C VAL A 159 4.52 10.15 -16.29
N GLU A 160 4.41 9.28 -17.28
CA GLU A 160 4.99 9.50 -18.61
C GLU A 160 4.47 10.79 -19.27
N LEU A 161 3.15 11.04 -19.18
CA LEU A 161 2.54 12.29 -19.67
C LEU A 161 3.02 13.52 -18.91
N LEU A 162 3.23 13.44 -17.60
CA LEU A 162 3.80 14.54 -16.80
C LEU A 162 5.25 14.86 -17.22
N ILE A 163 6.06 13.83 -17.49
CA ILE A 163 7.44 13.99 -18.00
C ILE A 163 7.43 14.75 -19.34
N GLU A 164 6.59 14.33 -20.27
CA GLU A 164 6.47 14.99 -21.57
C GLU A 164 5.96 16.43 -21.44
N ALA A 165 4.96 16.66 -20.58
CA ALA A 165 4.38 17.98 -20.36
C ALA A 165 5.40 18.98 -19.78
N GLN A 166 6.33 18.54 -18.93
CA GLN A 166 7.38 19.38 -18.38
C GLN A 166 8.30 19.99 -19.47
N GLN A 167 8.51 19.29 -20.59
CA GLN A 167 9.30 19.81 -21.70
C GLN A 167 8.66 21.08 -22.32
N THR A 168 7.37 21.28 -22.11
CA THR A 168 6.62 22.45 -22.58
C THR A 168 6.25 23.44 -21.47
N GLY A 169 6.82 23.27 -20.27
CA GLY A 169 6.54 24.08 -19.09
C GLY A 169 5.18 23.86 -18.45
N LYS A 170 4.55 22.69 -18.74
CA LYS A 170 3.26 22.25 -18.18
C LYS A 170 3.49 21.06 -17.25
N GLY A 171 2.42 20.46 -16.72
CA GLY A 171 2.49 19.28 -15.90
C GLY A 171 2.28 19.54 -14.40
N LYS A 172 1.51 20.59 -14.07
CA LYS A 172 1.06 20.83 -12.70
C LYS A 172 -0.16 19.99 -12.41
N VAL A 173 -0.13 19.19 -11.36
CA VAL A 173 -1.29 18.45 -10.83
C VAL A 173 -2.09 19.39 -9.93
N LEU A 174 -3.27 19.77 -10.36
CA LEU A 174 -4.08 20.80 -9.71
C LEU A 174 -5.08 20.22 -8.70
N TYR A 175 -5.69 19.09 -9.06
CA TYR A 175 -6.69 18.41 -8.25
C TYR A 175 -6.66 16.92 -8.50
N GLN A 176 -6.85 16.14 -7.44
CA GLN A 176 -6.93 14.69 -7.50
C GLN A 176 -8.10 14.19 -6.67
N ARG A 177 -8.76 13.14 -7.15
CA ARG A 177 -9.81 12.46 -6.40
C ARG A 177 -9.65 10.95 -6.53
N GLY A 178 -9.57 10.25 -5.40
CA GLY A 178 -9.42 8.81 -5.38
C GLY A 178 -10.46 8.10 -4.52
N VAL A 179 -10.83 6.89 -4.91
CA VAL A 179 -11.79 6.06 -4.19
C VAL A 179 -11.26 4.63 -4.08
N CYS A 180 -11.32 4.06 -2.87
CA CYS A 180 -11.21 2.63 -2.64
C CYS A 180 -12.41 2.15 -1.83
N ALA A 181 -13.30 1.42 -2.48
CA ALA A 181 -14.54 0.94 -1.89
C ALA A 181 -14.63 -0.58 -1.92
N HIS A 182 -15.07 -1.16 -0.82
CA HIS A 182 -15.25 -2.59 -0.65
C HIS A 182 -16.63 -2.92 -0.07
N GLN A 183 -17.01 -4.20 -0.15
CA GLN A 183 -18.19 -4.73 0.54
C GLN A 183 -17.94 -5.00 2.03
N GLY A 184 -16.74 -4.76 2.51
CA GLY A 184 -16.27 -5.03 3.86
C GLY A 184 -15.07 -5.98 3.86
N SER A 185 -14.30 -5.95 4.93
CA SER A 185 -13.19 -6.87 5.12
C SER A 185 -13.68 -8.18 5.76
N HIS A 186 -13.27 -9.31 5.19
CA HIS A 186 -13.65 -10.62 5.72
C HIS A 186 -12.76 -11.09 6.88
N ALA A 187 -11.60 -10.48 7.08
CA ALA A 187 -10.68 -10.85 8.15
C ALA A 187 -11.26 -10.49 9.53
N PRO A 188 -11.40 -11.42 10.48
CA PRO A 188 -11.90 -11.12 11.82
C PRO A 188 -11.07 -10.06 12.57
N ALA A 189 -9.76 -10.03 12.32
CA ALA A 189 -8.85 -9.08 12.92
C ALA A 189 -9.08 -7.63 12.49
N TYR A 190 -9.80 -7.40 11.38
CA TYR A 190 -10.02 -6.06 10.84
C TYR A 190 -10.81 -5.15 11.79
N ASP A 191 -11.82 -5.69 12.49
CA ASP A 191 -12.63 -4.96 13.47
C ASP A 191 -11.95 -4.83 14.85
N THR A 192 -10.65 -5.03 14.92
CA THR A 192 -9.86 -4.89 16.16
C THR A 192 -8.78 -3.82 15.95
N PRO A 193 -8.96 -2.59 16.48
CA PRO A 193 -7.97 -1.51 16.27
C PRO A 193 -6.53 -1.89 16.63
N ALA A 194 -6.37 -2.70 17.69
CA ALA A 194 -5.06 -3.24 18.10
C ALA A 194 -4.42 -4.20 17.08
N LYS A 195 -5.15 -4.65 16.07
CA LYS A 195 -4.63 -5.53 15.01
C LYS A 195 -4.59 -4.83 13.65
N SER A 196 -5.60 -4.03 13.35
CA SER A 196 -5.77 -3.36 12.05
C SER A 196 -5.19 -1.93 12.03
N GLY A 197 -5.07 -1.28 13.17
CA GLY A 197 -4.69 0.13 13.29
C GLY A 197 -5.85 1.12 13.13
N GLY A 198 -6.92 0.71 12.46
CA GLY A 198 -8.10 1.53 12.17
C GLY A 198 -9.02 0.85 11.17
N GLY A 199 -10.06 1.55 10.74
CA GLY A 199 -11.05 1.06 9.79
C GLY A 199 -10.78 1.45 8.33
N SER A 200 -11.82 1.87 7.64
CA SER A 200 -11.78 2.19 6.21
C SER A 200 -10.91 3.40 5.89
N MET A 201 -10.87 4.41 6.76
CA MET A 201 -9.95 5.54 6.57
C MET A 201 -8.49 5.06 6.54
N PHE A 202 -8.11 4.15 7.44
CA PHE A 202 -6.74 3.67 7.58
C PHE A 202 -6.35 2.60 6.53
N ASN A 203 -7.26 1.67 6.25
CA ASN A 203 -6.94 0.47 5.47
C ASN A 203 -7.50 0.48 4.03
N LYS A 204 -8.33 1.47 3.68
CA LYS A 204 -8.87 1.64 2.31
C LYS A 204 -8.44 2.97 1.70
N ALA A 205 -8.59 4.09 2.43
CA ALA A 205 -8.19 5.39 1.89
C ALA A 205 -6.67 5.49 1.65
N CYS A 206 -5.84 4.65 2.28
CA CYS A 206 -4.41 4.58 2.00
C CYS A 206 -4.11 4.29 0.52
N HIS A 207 -4.88 3.40 -0.12
CA HIS A 207 -4.66 3.03 -1.52
C HIS A 207 -4.82 4.20 -2.50
N PRO A 208 -5.95 4.94 -2.56
CA PRO A 208 -6.03 6.10 -3.43
C PRO A 208 -5.17 7.29 -2.95
N LEU A 209 -4.80 7.34 -1.66
CA LEU A 209 -3.88 8.34 -1.13
C LEU A 209 -2.46 8.16 -1.71
N GLY A 210 -1.99 6.92 -1.83
CA GLY A 210 -0.66 6.60 -2.35
C GLY A 210 -0.36 7.29 -3.69
N PRO A 211 -1.12 7.02 -4.77
CA PRO A 211 -0.87 7.70 -6.05
C PRO A 211 -1.08 9.21 -5.99
N CYS A 212 -1.97 9.74 -5.13
CA CYS A 212 -2.11 11.19 -4.98
C CYS A 212 -0.83 11.83 -4.42
N LEU A 213 -0.21 11.22 -3.41
CA LEU A 213 1.08 11.68 -2.86
C LEU A 213 2.21 11.48 -3.87
N TYR A 214 2.25 10.32 -4.53
CA TYR A 214 3.28 9.97 -5.50
C TYR A 214 3.31 10.93 -6.70
N LEU A 215 2.16 11.26 -7.28
CA LEU A 215 2.08 12.19 -8.42
C LEU A 215 2.55 13.60 -8.02
N LYS A 216 2.28 14.06 -6.79
CA LYS A 216 2.81 15.34 -6.29
C LYS A 216 4.31 15.27 -6.01
N GLN A 217 4.79 14.14 -5.54
CA GLN A 217 6.22 13.89 -5.40
C GLN A 217 6.93 13.96 -6.76
N VAL A 218 6.40 13.26 -7.77
CA VAL A 218 6.93 13.24 -9.14
C VAL A 218 6.90 14.64 -9.75
N GLU A 219 5.77 15.35 -9.69
CA GLU A 219 5.66 16.74 -10.17
C GLU A 219 6.73 17.63 -9.57
N GLY A 220 6.88 17.59 -8.24
CA GLY A 220 7.85 18.42 -7.53
C GLY A 220 9.29 18.10 -7.92
N LEU A 221 9.63 16.82 -8.05
CA LEU A 221 10.96 16.38 -8.50
C LEU A 221 11.27 16.86 -9.91
N LEU A 222 10.30 16.76 -10.83
CA LEU A 222 10.44 17.22 -12.22
C LEU A 222 10.59 18.74 -12.32
N ARG A 223 9.81 19.49 -11.54
CA ARG A 223 9.72 20.94 -11.62
C ARG A 223 10.77 21.67 -10.78
N ASP A 224 10.93 21.22 -9.54
CA ASP A 224 11.66 21.97 -8.49
C ASP A 224 12.85 21.19 -7.92
N GLY A 225 13.09 19.94 -8.38
CA GLY A 225 14.13 19.04 -7.87
C GLY A 225 13.87 18.53 -6.44
N ARG A 226 12.67 18.76 -5.88
CA ARG A 226 12.25 18.29 -4.57
C ARG A 226 10.76 17.87 -4.62
N PRO A 227 10.34 16.90 -3.80
CA PRO A 227 8.94 16.50 -3.76
C PRO A 227 8.04 17.65 -3.26
N ILE A 228 6.82 17.75 -3.83
CA ILE A 228 5.74 18.55 -3.25
C ILE A 228 5.05 17.69 -2.21
N ARG A 229 4.96 18.18 -0.97
CA ARG A 229 4.51 17.39 0.17
C ARG A 229 3.15 17.86 0.72
N PRO A 230 2.43 17.01 1.46
CA PRO A 230 1.19 17.41 2.13
C PRO A 230 1.48 18.44 3.22
N ALA A 231 0.64 19.48 3.35
CA ALA A 231 0.78 20.55 4.33
C ALA A 231 -0.28 20.46 5.43
N LYS A 232 -1.54 20.21 5.06
CA LYS A 232 -2.64 20.09 6.02
C LYS A 232 -3.71 19.12 5.56
N VAL A 233 -4.44 18.54 6.52
CA VAL A 233 -5.40 17.46 6.31
C VAL A 233 -6.71 17.78 7.01
N SER A 234 -7.84 17.56 6.31
CA SER A 234 -9.18 17.45 6.91
C SER A 234 -9.68 16.01 6.71
N GLY A 235 -10.24 15.41 7.74
CA GLY A 235 -10.71 14.02 7.73
C GLY A 235 -12.04 13.82 8.43
N VAL A 236 -12.79 12.80 8.00
CA VAL A 236 -14.02 12.31 8.63
C VAL A 236 -14.01 10.80 8.64
N ALA A 237 -14.08 10.18 9.81
CA ALA A 237 -14.22 8.74 10.02
C ALA A 237 -15.55 8.43 10.69
N LEU A 238 -16.35 7.54 10.11
CA LEU A 238 -17.69 7.23 10.59
C LEU A 238 -17.94 5.71 10.65
N GLN A 239 -18.82 5.30 11.57
CA GLN A 239 -19.38 3.95 11.66
C GLN A 239 -20.83 3.96 11.15
N VAL A 240 -21.01 4.08 9.84
CA VAL A 240 -22.32 4.26 9.20
C VAL A 240 -23.22 3.06 9.45
N LEU A 241 -22.73 1.84 9.20
CA LEU A 241 -23.50 0.60 9.35
C LEU A 241 -23.84 0.27 10.80
N LYS A 242 -23.05 0.73 11.76
CA LYS A 242 -23.37 0.58 13.19
C LYS A 242 -24.57 1.44 13.59
N HIS A 243 -24.67 2.64 13.04
CA HIS A 243 -25.78 3.56 13.31
C HIS A 243 -27.00 3.33 12.41
N GLN A 244 -26.79 2.78 11.21
CA GLN A 244 -27.80 2.42 10.24
C GLN A 244 -27.62 0.97 9.79
N PRO A 245 -27.88 -0.03 10.65
CA PRO A 245 -27.69 -1.42 10.31
C PRO A 245 -28.63 -1.81 9.15
N PRO A 246 -28.09 -2.55 8.13
CA PRO A 246 -28.93 -3.00 7.03
C PRO A 246 -30.00 -3.98 7.51
N THR A 247 -31.19 -3.93 6.89
CA THR A 247 -32.33 -4.78 7.22
C THR A 247 -32.11 -6.25 6.84
N SER A 248 -31.21 -6.52 5.88
CA SER A 248 -30.73 -7.87 5.54
C SER A 248 -29.22 -7.90 5.78
N GLY A 249 -28.77 -8.66 6.79
CA GLY A 249 -27.37 -8.70 7.21
C GLY A 249 -26.40 -9.42 6.29
N GLU A 250 -26.86 -9.88 5.12
CA GLU A 250 -26.05 -10.79 4.25
C GLU A 250 -25.01 -10.08 3.39
N HIS A 251 -25.18 -8.78 3.11
CA HIS A 251 -24.33 -8.06 2.15
C HIS A 251 -23.27 -7.17 2.79
N PHE A 252 -23.40 -6.82 4.07
CA PHE A 252 -22.48 -5.95 4.76
C PHE A 252 -21.99 -6.55 6.07
N ARG A 253 -20.72 -6.34 6.35
CA ARG A 253 -20.17 -6.60 7.68
C ARG A 253 -20.21 -5.32 8.51
N VAL A 254 -21.06 -5.31 9.53
CA VAL A 254 -21.12 -4.19 10.47
C VAL A 254 -19.90 -4.19 11.38
N MET A 255 -19.05 -3.18 11.26
CA MET A 255 -17.90 -2.96 12.14
C MET A 255 -18.35 -2.34 13.45
N GLN A 256 -17.86 -2.86 14.58
CA GLN A 256 -18.26 -2.40 15.92
C GLN A 256 -17.24 -1.43 16.52
N ASN A 257 -15.95 -1.58 16.16
CA ASN A 257 -14.85 -0.92 16.83
C ASN A 257 -14.01 -0.02 15.91
N VAL A 258 -14.22 -0.11 14.59
CA VAL A 258 -13.52 0.70 13.59
C VAL A 258 -14.50 1.37 12.63
N ASP A 259 -14.07 2.42 11.97
CA ASP A 259 -14.83 3.11 10.94
C ASP A 259 -15.04 2.23 9.69
N ASP A 260 -16.23 2.35 9.08
CA ASP A 260 -16.57 1.73 7.78
C ASP A 260 -16.66 2.76 6.64
N PHE A 261 -16.45 4.05 6.99
CA PHE A 261 -16.36 5.16 6.05
C PHE A 261 -15.26 6.14 6.50
N GLY A 262 -14.36 6.47 5.56
CA GLY A 262 -13.32 7.48 5.72
C GLY A 262 -13.25 8.42 4.53
N ARG A 263 -13.17 9.72 4.81
CA ARG A 263 -12.88 10.77 3.84
C ARG A 263 -11.68 11.57 4.32
N ILE A 264 -10.77 11.87 3.41
CA ILE A 264 -9.60 12.72 3.67
C ILE A 264 -9.51 13.76 2.57
N THR A 265 -9.32 15.03 2.94
CA THR A 265 -8.91 16.11 2.04
C THR A 265 -7.49 16.53 2.42
N VAL A 266 -6.57 16.43 1.48
CA VAL A 266 -5.17 16.85 1.62
C VAL A 266 -4.98 18.16 0.87
N VAL A 267 -4.42 19.16 1.52
CA VAL A 267 -3.89 20.35 0.87
C VAL A 267 -2.38 20.26 0.86
N PHE A 268 -1.78 20.34 -0.31
CA PHE A 268 -0.34 20.31 -0.50
C PHE A 268 0.30 21.69 -0.25
N GLU A 269 1.62 21.72 -0.08
CA GLU A 269 2.37 22.99 0.18
C GLU A 269 2.22 24.04 -0.94
N ASP A 270 1.93 23.60 -2.18
CA ASP A 270 1.64 24.48 -3.33
C ASP A 270 0.15 24.84 -3.48
N GLN A 271 -0.68 24.58 -2.45
CA GLN A 271 -2.12 24.85 -2.37
C GLN A 271 -2.98 24.02 -3.33
N THR A 272 -2.45 22.99 -3.98
CA THR A 272 -3.25 22.01 -4.71
C THR A 272 -3.92 21.01 -3.76
N VAL A 273 -4.91 20.26 -4.24
CA VAL A 273 -5.80 19.48 -3.37
C VAL A 273 -5.96 18.03 -3.87
N ALA A 274 -5.94 17.09 -2.94
CA ALA A 274 -6.42 15.73 -3.17
C ALA A 274 -7.58 15.40 -2.21
N GLU A 275 -8.61 14.71 -2.74
CA GLU A 275 -9.72 14.16 -1.98
C GLU A 275 -9.73 12.63 -2.13
N VAL A 276 -9.68 11.92 -1.02
CA VAL A 276 -9.69 10.46 -1.00
C VAL A 276 -10.81 9.91 -0.14
N LEU A 277 -11.43 8.84 -0.63
CA LEU A 277 -12.51 8.11 0.02
C LEU A 277 -12.09 6.64 0.20
N GLY A 278 -12.26 6.15 1.41
CA GLY A 278 -12.15 4.73 1.71
C GLY A 278 -13.41 4.28 2.45
N TYR A 279 -14.12 3.25 1.93
CA TYR A 279 -15.31 2.78 2.62
C TYR A 279 -15.63 1.30 2.36
N ASP A 280 -16.30 0.70 3.33
CA ASP A 280 -16.78 -0.69 3.30
C ASP A 280 -18.31 -0.76 3.05
N LEU A 281 -18.87 0.19 2.30
CA LEU A 281 -20.30 0.36 2.02
C LEU A 281 -20.69 -0.04 0.58
N SER A 282 -19.80 -0.70 -0.17
CA SER A 282 -20.07 -1.09 -1.56
C SER A 282 -20.77 -2.45 -1.62
N ILE A 283 -21.92 -2.54 -2.28
CA ILE A 283 -22.62 -3.81 -2.53
C ILE A 283 -22.02 -4.56 -3.73
N SER A 284 -21.39 -3.86 -4.66
CA SER A 284 -20.93 -4.41 -5.93
C SER A 284 -19.51 -5.01 -5.91
N GLY A 285 -18.96 -5.29 -4.73
CA GLY A 285 -17.60 -5.79 -4.58
C GLY A 285 -16.58 -4.66 -4.41
N ILE A 286 -15.48 -4.69 -5.16
CA ILE A 286 -14.45 -3.65 -5.12
C ILE A 286 -14.76 -2.56 -6.15
N ARG A 287 -14.49 -1.30 -5.76
CA ARG A 287 -14.50 -0.15 -6.65
C ARG A 287 -13.32 0.77 -6.33
N ASN A 288 -12.37 0.81 -7.24
CA ASN A 288 -11.14 1.60 -7.10
C ASN A 288 -11.01 2.53 -8.30
N GLU A 289 -10.98 3.83 -8.03
CA GLU A 289 -10.97 4.89 -9.05
C GLU A 289 -9.97 5.98 -8.66
N LEU A 290 -9.36 6.59 -9.68
CA LEU A 290 -8.52 7.79 -9.52
C LEU A 290 -8.81 8.76 -10.67
N SER A 291 -9.11 10.01 -10.35
CA SER A 291 -9.26 11.12 -11.30
C SER A 291 -8.22 12.19 -10.99
N VAL A 292 -7.52 12.66 -12.00
CA VAL A 292 -6.47 13.68 -11.89
C VAL A 292 -6.69 14.77 -12.90
N ILE A 293 -6.74 16.02 -12.43
CA ILE A 293 -6.81 17.22 -13.26
C ILE A 293 -5.44 17.90 -13.19
N THR A 294 -4.86 18.10 -14.35
CA THR A 294 -3.60 18.84 -14.53
C THR A 294 -3.87 20.19 -15.24
N ASP A 295 -2.84 21.00 -15.39
CA ASP A 295 -2.92 22.24 -16.17
C ASP A 295 -2.98 22.03 -17.69
N PHE A 296 -2.98 20.76 -18.15
CA PHE A 296 -3.04 20.44 -19.58
C PHE A 296 -4.03 19.30 -19.94
N ALA A 297 -4.45 18.47 -18.96
CA ALA A 297 -5.32 17.31 -19.19
C ALA A 297 -6.16 16.94 -17.97
N GLN A 298 -7.25 16.19 -18.21
CA GLN A 298 -7.94 15.40 -17.18
C GLN A 298 -7.72 13.94 -17.50
N TYR A 299 -7.42 13.15 -16.48
CA TYR A 299 -7.13 11.73 -16.57
C TYR A 299 -7.97 10.95 -15.57
N ASP A 300 -8.86 10.10 -16.07
CA ASP A 300 -9.77 9.29 -15.24
C ASP A 300 -9.41 7.80 -15.37
N MET A 301 -9.14 7.16 -14.25
CA MET A 301 -8.75 5.74 -14.19
C MET A 301 -9.78 4.92 -13.42
N ARG A 302 -10.18 3.79 -13.98
CA ARG A 302 -10.85 2.70 -13.29
C ARG A 302 -9.86 1.58 -13.04
N ILE A 303 -9.38 1.47 -11.79
CA ILE A 303 -8.42 0.44 -11.41
C ILE A 303 -9.14 -0.90 -11.24
N ASN A 304 -10.31 -0.87 -10.58
CA ASN A 304 -11.16 -2.04 -10.41
C ASN A 304 -12.62 -1.61 -10.11
N PRO A 305 -13.67 -2.19 -10.71
CA PRO A 305 -13.56 -3.08 -11.87
C PRO A 305 -13.05 -2.30 -13.10
N ASN A 306 -12.27 -2.98 -13.89
CA ASN A 306 -11.82 -2.47 -15.16
C ASN A 306 -12.74 -3.04 -16.24
N ASP A 307 -13.27 -2.21 -17.12
CA ASP A 307 -14.31 -2.53 -18.10
C ASP A 307 -13.77 -2.90 -19.51
N GLU A 308 -12.49 -3.30 -19.60
CA GLU A 308 -11.91 -3.74 -20.87
C GLU A 308 -12.49 -5.08 -21.36
N ASN A 309 -12.92 -5.95 -20.44
CA ASN A 309 -13.48 -7.24 -20.76
C ASN A 309 -14.75 -7.47 -19.92
N GLU A 310 -15.88 -7.65 -20.59
CA GLU A 310 -17.14 -7.99 -19.94
C GLU A 310 -17.43 -9.51 -20.10
N LEU A 311 -17.80 -10.17 -19.02
CA LEU A 311 -18.25 -11.55 -18.99
C LEU A 311 -19.61 -11.62 -18.30
N PHE A 312 -20.58 -12.26 -18.96
CA PHE A 312 -21.86 -12.60 -18.36
C PHE A 312 -21.94 -14.10 -18.06
N LEU A 313 -22.17 -14.45 -16.81
CA LEU A 313 -22.39 -15.83 -16.38
C LEU A 313 -23.82 -15.99 -15.88
N PRO A 314 -24.64 -16.83 -16.52
CA PRO A 314 -26.00 -17.07 -16.05
C PRO A 314 -26.06 -17.81 -14.71
N GLN A 315 -25.01 -18.55 -14.37
CA GLN A 315 -24.90 -19.32 -13.12
C GLN A 315 -23.49 -19.19 -12.54
N ALA A 316 -23.40 -19.03 -11.23
CA ALA A 316 -22.12 -18.82 -10.53
C ALA A 316 -21.17 -20.02 -10.67
N GLU A 317 -21.71 -21.25 -10.72
CA GLU A 317 -20.95 -22.49 -10.83
C GLU A 317 -20.17 -22.62 -12.13
N ALA A 318 -20.65 -21.96 -13.20
CA ALA A 318 -19.97 -21.95 -14.50
C ALA A 318 -18.60 -21.23 -14.45
N ALA A 319 -18.36 -20.38 -13.47
CA ALA A 319 -17.09 -19.66 -13.30
C ALA A 319 -15.94 -20.58 -12.87
N GLY A 320 -16.24 -21.67 -12.15
CA GLY A 320 -15.19 -22.51 -11.55
C GLY A 320 -14.19 -21.69 -10.71
N ASN A 321 -12.91 -21.94 -10.93
CA ASN A 321 -11.80 -21.20 -10.33
C ASN A 321 -11.19 -20.13 -11.26
N LEU A 322 -11.79 -19.89 -12.43
CA LEU A 322 -11.26 -19.00 -13.46
C LEU A 322 -11.39 -17.51 -13.10
N LEU A 323 -12.33 -17.17 -12.22
CA LEU A 323 -12.52 -15.79 -11.77
C LEU A 323 -11.88 -15.59 -10.40
N LEU A 324 -11.07 -14.57 -10.28
CA LEU A 324 -10.66 -14.05 -8.98
C LEU A 324 -11.91 -13.49 -8.29
N ARG A 325 -12.42 -14.27 -7.34
CA ARG A 325 -13.67 -13.97 -6.62
C ARG A 325 -13.45 -13.01 -5.46
N GLU A 326 -12.34 -12.32 -5.44
CA GLU A 326 -12.06 -11.40 -4.36
C GLU A 326 -13.18 -10.36 -4.26
N LYS A 327 -13.91 -10.41 -3.16
CA LYS A 327 -14.95 -9.43 -2.81
C LYS A 327 -16.11 -9.29 -3.80
N LEU A 328 -16.31 -10.24 -4.70
CA LEU A 328 -17.56 -10.35 -5.45
C LEU A 328 -18.58 -11.09 -4.62
N PRO A 329 -19.82 -10.57 -4.44
CA PRO A 329 -20.89 -11.25 -3.69
C PRO A 329 -21.38 -12.52 -4.39
N THR A 330 -21.27 -12.56 -5.71
CA THR A 330 -21.64 -13.72 -6.56
C THR A 330 -20.79 -13.71 -7.82
N ALA A 331 -20.58 -14.88 -8.41
CA ALA A 331 -20.00 -15.01 -9.74
C ALA A 331 -21.04 -14.98 -10.86
N ALA A 332 -22.35 -15.02 -10.52
CA ALA A 332 -23.42 -14.88 -11.52
C ALA A 332 -23.61 -13.43 -11.97
N GLY A 333 -24.08 -13.24 -13.18
CA GLY A 333 -24.32 -11.93 -13.78
C GLY A 333 -23.11 -11.40 -14.55
N THR A 334 -23.08 -10.10 -14.74
CA THR A 334 -21.98 -9.40 -15.44
C THR A 334 -20.79 -9.21 -14.52
N SER A 335 -19.63 -9.54 -15.00
CA SER A 335 -18.33 -9.28 -14.35
C SER A 335 -17.30 -8.82 -15.38
N PHE A 336 -16.23 -8.22 -14.91
CA PHE A 336 -15.13 -7.71 -15.72
C PHE A 336 -13.85 -8.51 -15.37
N PRO A 337 -13.73 -9.76 -15.87
CA PRO A 337 -12.62 -10.61 -15.48
C PRO A 337 -11.36 -10.17 -16.20
N ARG A 338 -10.30 -9.95 -15.44
CA ARG A 338 -8.95 -9.99 -15.99
C ARG A 338 -8.34 -11.34 -15.66
N PRO A 339 -7.70 -12.03 -16.61
CA PRO A 339 -7.01 -13.29 -16.37
C PRO A 339 -6.00 -13.19 -15.23
N HIS A 340 -5.39 -11.99 -15.05
CA HIS A 340 -4.41 -11.72 -14.01
C HIS A 340 -4.72 -10.40 -13.32
N GLN A 341 -5.61 -10.44 -12.35
CA GLN A 341 -5.97 -9.30 -11.50
C GLN A 341 -4.75 -8.64 -10.84
N PHE A 342 -3.69 -9.39 -10.58
CA PHE A 342 -2.43 -8.90 -10.03
C PHE A 342 -1.78 -7.81 -10.88
N TYR A 343 -1.92 -7.86 -12.21
CA TYR A 343 -1.45 -6.78 -13.11
C TYR A 343 -2.32 -5.53 -12.99
N ALA A 344 -3.64 -5.71 -12.95
CA ALA A 344 -4.57 -4.59 -12.85
C ALA A 344 -4.39 -3.75 -11.58
N HIS A 345 -4.02 -4.41 -10.48
CA HIS A 345 -3.79 -3.78 -9.18
C HIS A 345 -2.33 -3.34 -8.96
N GLY A 346 -1.44 -3.52 -9.92
CA GLY A 346 -0.05 -3.10 -9.80
C GLY A 346 0.87 -4.09 -9.08
N TYR A 347 0.38 -5.15 -8.47
CA TYR A 347 1.20 -6.09 -7.65
C TYR A 347 2.41 -6.67 -8.39
N VAL A 348 2.25 -7.01 -9.68
CA VAL A 348 3.37 -7.55 -10.48
C VAL A 348 4.45 -6.49 -10.69
N ASN A 349 4.08 -5.26 -10.98
CA ASN A 349 5.02 -4.16 -11.16
C ASN A 349 5.70 -3.80 -9.83
N GLU A 350 4.98 -3.84 -8.71
CA GLU A 350 5.48 -3.60 -7.37
C GLU A 350 6.55 -4.63 -6.97
N MET A 351 6.23 -5.93 -7.07
CA MET A 351 7.21 -6.98 -6.76
C MET A 351 8.36 -7.01 -7.77
N ASN A 352 8.12 -6.64 -9.03
CA ASN A 352 9.19 -6.48 -10.01
C ASN A 352 10.14 -5.34 -9.64
N ASP A 353 9.64 -4.24 -9.08
CA ASP A 353 10.46 -3.14 -8.57
C ASP A 353 11.36 -3.60 -7.40
N ALA A 354 10.83 -4.44 -6.49
CA ALA A 354 11.63 -5.05 -5.42
C ALA A 354 12.77 -5.93 -5.98
N VAL A 355 12.48 -6.75 -7.00
CA VAL A 355 13.48 -7.59 -7.67
C VAL A 355 14.54 -6.73 -8.35
N ASP A 356 14.15 -5.69 -9.07
CA ASP A 356 15.09 -4.78 -9.71
C ASP A 356 15.99 -4.06 -8.69
N CYS A 357 15.43 -3.65 -7.54
CA CYS A 357 16.20 -3.06 -6.45
C CYS A 357 17.20 -4.04 -5.80
N ALA A 358 16.87 -5.33 -5.77
CA ALA A 358 17.77 -6.37 -5.26
C ALA A 358 18.89 -6.73 -6.26
N LEU A 359 18.65 -6.54 -7.56
CA LEU A 359 19.62 -6.81 -8.61
C LEU A 359 20.55 -5.63 -8.88
N ASP A 360 20.11 -4.42 -8.62
CA ASP A 360 20.82 -3.17 -8.85
C ASP A 360 20.98 -2.39 -7.54
N ALA A 361 22.22 -2.27 -7.07
CA ALA A 361 22.54 -1.58 -5.82
C ALA A 361 22.19 -0.08 -5.87
N GLU A 362 22.25 0.55 -7.03
CA GLU A 362 22.01 1.99 -7.21
C GLU A 362 20.51 2.32 -7.41
N ARG A 363 19.67 1.30 -7.62
CA ARG A 363 18.23 1.49 -7.80
C ARG A 363 17.52 1.53 -6.46
N PHE A 364 16.60 2.51 -6.30
CA PHE A 364 15.70 2.63 -5.14
C PHE A 364 14.25 2.36 -5.56
N PRO A 365 13.39 1.87 -4.65
CA PRO A 365 11.97 1.63 -4.95
C PRO A 365 11.23 2.94 -5.29
N GLN A 366 10.24 2.85 -6.18
CA GLN A 366 9.35 3.98 -6.50
C GLN A 366 8.52 4.40 -5.28
N SER A 367 8.08 3.42 -4.48
CA SER A 367 7.38 3.62 -3.22
C SER A 367 8.30 3.25 -2.06
N GLY A 368 8.93 4.22 -1.45
CA GLY A 368 9.94 4.03 -0.40
C GLY A 368 9.55 4.66 0.94
N PRO A 369 10.54 4.92 1.81
CA PRO A 369 10.35 5.50 3.14
C PRO A 369 9.56 6.82 3.14
N LEU A 370 9.76 7.69 2.13
CA LEU A 370 9.01 8.94 2.02
C LEU A 370 7.51 8.69 1.86
N MET A 371 7.13 7.71 1.02
CA MET A 371 5.74 7.35 0.81
C MET A 371 5.12 6.78 2.08
N ALA A 372 5.82 5.89 2.78
CA ALA A 372 5.38 5.35 4.07
C ALA A 372 5.16 6.46 5.11
N TRP A 373 6.09 7.42 5.17
CA TRP A 373 6.03 8.55 6.09
C TRP A 373 4.86 9.48 5.82
N ASP A 374 4.71 9.96 4.59
CA ASP A 374 3.66 10.90 4.22
C ASP A 374 2.27 10.26 4.30
N THR A 375 2.15 9.00 3.87
CA THR A 375 0.90 8.25 4.02
C THR A 375 0.49 8.16 5.49
N MET A 376 1.40 7.77 6.36
CA MET A 376 1.11 7.66 7.80
C MET A 376 0.74 9.00 8.43
N ALA A 377 1.48 10.07 8.10
CA ALA A 377 1.20 11.43 8.60
C ALA A 377 -0.21 11.89 8.21
N VAL A 378 -0.59 11.68 6.95
CA VAL A 378 -1.92 12.06 6.44
C VAL A 378 -3.02 11.23 7.08
N LEU A 379 -2.88 9.90 7.16
CA LEU A 379 -3.89 9.01 7.75
C LEU A 379 -4.14 9.35 9.23
N MET A 380 -3.09 9.51 10.01
CA MET A 380 -3.21 9.83 11.43
C MET A 380 -3.76 11.24 11.67
N ALA A 381 -3.38 12.21 10.84
CA ALA A 381 -3.97 13.55 10.88
C ALA A 381 -5.44 13.55 10.46
N GLY A 382 -5.86 12.64 9.57
CA GLY A 382 -7.24 12.43 9.21
C GLY A 382 -8.11 12.03 10.41
N TYR A 383 -7.62 11.10 11.24
CA TYR A 383 -8.32 10.73 12.50
C TYR A 383 -8.32 11.89 13.51
N GLU A 384 -7.20 12.61 13.67
CA GLU A 384 -7.18 13.78 14.54
C GLU A 384 -8.17 14.86 14.08
N SER A 385 -8.24 15.12 12.77
CA SER A 385 -9.22 16.02 12.19
C SER A 385 -10.67 15.56 12.45
N SER A 386 -10.92 14.27 12.32
CA SER A 386 -12.25 13.69 12.58
C SER A 386 -12.68 13.88 14.04
N GLU A 387 -11.79 13.75 15.02
CA GLU A 387 -12.06 14.06 16.44
C GLU A 387 -12.26 15.57 16.69
N LYS A 388 -11.86 16.42 15.74
CA LYS A 388 -12.01 17.88 15.75
C LYS A 388 -13.09 18.37 14.75
N ASP A 389 -14.14 17.59 14.56
CA ASP A 389 -15.28 17.90 13.67
C ASP A 389 -14.86 18.24 12.21
N GLY A 390 -13.80 17.63 11.72
CA GLY A 390 -13.29 17.83 10.35
C GLY A 390 -12.44 19.09 10.16
N ALA A 391 -12.03 19.76 11.23
CA ALA A 391 -11.13 20.90 11.14
C ALA A 391 -9.77 20.49 10.53
N PHE A 392 -9.17 21.38 9.75
CA PHE A 392 -7.85 21.12 9.19
C PHE A 392 -6.78 20.99 10.29
N VAL A 393 -5.96 19.95 10.17
CA VAL A 393 -4.78 19.66 10.98
C VAL A 393 -3.55 19.97 10.16
N GLU A 394 -2.69 20.86 10.63
CA GLU A 394 -1.40 21.17 10.02
C GLU A 394 -0.43 20.00 10.28
N ILE A 395 0.24 19.54 9.23
CA ILE A 395 1.21 18.46 9.31
C ILE A 395 2.58 18.82 8.72
N GLY A 396 2.74 20.06 8.26
CA GLY A 396 3.96 20.51 7.62
C GLY A 396 5.23 20.28 8.46
N GLU A 397 5.17 20.48 9.78
CA GLU A 397 6.30 20.24 10.68
C GLU A 397 6.74 18.76 10.70
N TYR A 398 5.80 17.82 10.66
CA TYR A 398 6.13 16.39 10.58
C TYR A 398 6.74 16.00 9.24
N VAL A 399 6.25 16.61 8.17
CA VAL A 399 6.55 16.24 6.80
C VAL A 399 7.82 16.91 6.32
N GLN A 400 8.02 18.21 6.61
CA GLN A 400 9.19 18.98 6.16
C GLN A 400 10.46 18.71 6.98
N GLY A 401 10.32 18.22 8.21
CA GLY A 401 11.44 17.90 9.10
C GLY A 401 12.28 16.70 8.66
N ARG A 402 11.77 15.87 7.75
CA ARG A 402 12.47 14.68 7.21
C ARG A 402 12.23 14.54 5.70
N ASP A 403 13.30 14.55 4.95
CA ASP A 403 13.32 14.24 3.52
C ASP A 403 14.10 12.93 3.34
N PHE A 404 13.41 11.80 3.48
CA PHE A 404 14.01 10.47 3.31
C PHE A 404 14.57 10.25 1.90
N LEU A 405 14.05 10.91 0.87
CA LEU A 405 14.64 10.86 -0.47
C LEU A 405 15.99 11.57 -0.49
N ALA A 406 16.12 12.71 0.21
CA ALA A 406 17.40 13.40 0.30
C ALA A 406 18.44 12.60 1.09
N GLU A 407 17.98 11.82 2.06
CA GLU A 407 18.84 10.97 2.88
C GLU A 407 19.28 9.72 2.13
N GLU A 408 18.49 9.21 1.17
CA GLU A 408 18.72 7.97 0.44
C GLU A 408 19.39 8.17 -0.92
N MET A 409 19.12 9.29 -1.62
CA MET A 409 19.65 9.54 -2.97
C MET A 409 20.14 10.98 -3.17
N PRO A 410 21.28 11.20 -3.85
CA PRO A 410 21.66 12.50 -4.37
C PRO A 410 20.57 13.09 -5.30
N ALA A 411 20.37 14.41 -5.27
CA ALA A 411 19.26 15.07 -5.97
C ALA A 411 19.20 14.80 -7.49
N ALA A 412 20.37 14.64 -8.14
CA ALA A 412 20.45 14.36 -9.57
C ALA A 412 20.03 12.91 -9.93
N GLU A 413 20.24 11.96 -9.02
CA GLU A 413 19.93 10.53 -9.23
C GLU A 413 18.47 10.23 -8.95
N ARG A 414 17.78 11.05 -8.11
CA ARG A 414 16.36 10.92 -7.82
C ARG A 414 15.49 11.00 -9.07
N LEU A 415 15.78 11.93 -9.98
CA LEU A 415 15.09 12.09 -11.26
C LEU A 415 15.36 10.89 -12.17
N GLY A 416 16.61 10.39 -12.22
CA GLY A 416 16.99 9.26 -13.05
C GLY A 416 16.27 7.96 -12.67
N ASN A 417 16.12 7.66 -11.37
CA ASN A 417 15.53 6.41 -10.90
C ASN A 417 14.00 6.38 -10.98
N VAL A 418 13.33 7.51 -10.81
CA VAL A 418 11.87 7.63 -11.03
C VAL A 418 11.54 7.48 -12.53
N PHE A 419 12.47 7.84 -13.44
CA PHE A 419 12.24 7.98 -14.88
C PHE A 419 13.05 7.03 -15.76
N GLN A 420 13.97 6.26 -15.22
CA GLN A 420 14.84 5.40 -16.04
C GLN A 420 14.17 4.17 -16.64
N ARG A 421 12.84 4.06 -16.65
CA ARG A 421 12.14 3.04 -17.46
C ARG A 421 10.65 3.41 -17.62
N ALA A 422 10.36 4.31 -18.50
CA ALA A 422 9.19 4.15 -19.33
C ALA A 422 9.56 3.26 -20.51
#